data_0626946920deda92ed4df811fe31e88b
#
_entry.id   0626946920deda92ed4df811fe31e88b
#
_cell.length_a   1.000
_cell.length_b   1.000
_cell.length_c   1.000
_cell.angle_alpha   90.00
_cell.angle_beta   90.00
_cell.angle_gamma   90.00
#
_symmetry.space_group_name_H-M   'P 1'
#
loop_
_entity.id
_entity.type
_entity.pdbx_description
1 polymer ?
#
loop_
_entity_poly.entity_id
_entity_poly.type
_entity_poly.pdbx_seq_one_letter_code
_entity_poly.pdbx_strand_id
1 'polypeptide(L)'
;MAHKKVVVIGPGHPLRGGLATFNQRLCKQFNDEGHECSIYSFSLQYPSFMFPGTTQYSTEPPPQDMEIYSVINSIHPLNWWQVGNDLRRVKPDVIVVRYWLPLMGPALGTILRRVKKNKHTRVIAITDNIIPHEKRPGDIAFTRYFLNSCDAYITMSEKVMNDLRQFEKNKPAQQVLHPLYDNFGAPVSKEEARKKLGIDVNAKIVLFFGFIRNYKGLDILLEAMKLVKDAADNQPQTIKLLVAGEFYEDAKSYQEQIKRLGIQDSLILKTDFIPDSEVKYYLCAADAVIQPYRNATQSGVTPLAYHFEKPMIVTNVGSLPTLVPHDKVGLVCEPEPASLAAAIHRYFELGEQYFMPHLRTEKQKYSWHNLVDAILTL
;
A
#
# COMPACT_ATOMS: atom_id res chain seq x y z
N MET A 1 -7.55 20.92 -18.33
CA MET A 1 -6.93 21.91 -17.39
C MET A 1 -5.70 22.53 -18.02
N ALA A 2 -5.21 23.71 -17.54
CA ALA A 2 -3.95 24.27 -18.01
C ALA A 2 -2.78 23.37 -17.64
N HIS A 3 -1.77 23.28 -18.53
CA HIS A 3 -0.51 22.58 -18.27
C HIS A 3 0.13 23.07 -16.95
N LYS A 4 0.57 22.16 -16.10
CA LYS A 4 1.22 22.44 -14.81
C LYS A 4 2.55 21.75 -14.72
N LYS A 5 3.53 22.39 -14.05
CA LYS A 5 4.76 21.77 -13.61
C LYS A 5 4.59 21.23 -12.21
N VAL A 6 4.65 19.91 -12.06
CA VAL A 6 4.38 19.19 -10.82
C VAL A 6 5.66 18.49 -10.33
N VAL A 7 5.92 18.56 -9.04
CA VAL A 7 6.99 17.78 -8.41
C VAL A 7 6.39 16.90 -7.32
N VAL A 8 6.62 15.59 -7.41
CA VAL A 8 6.29 14.64 -6.35
C VAL A 8 7.52 14.48 -5.44
N ILE A 9 7.38 14.78 -4.16
CA ILE A 9 8.42 14.54 -3.14
C ILE A 9 8.06 13.30 -2.34
N GLY A 10 8.85 12.24 -2.48
CA GLY A 10 8.63 10.97 -1.79
C GLY A 10 9.52 9.86 -2.34
N PRO A 11 9.44 8.63 -1.79
CA PRO A 11 10.15 7.50 -2.34
C PRO A 11 9.85 7.28 -3.82
N GLY A 12 10.87 6.97 -4.61
CA GLY A 12 10.82 6.58 -6.01
C GLY A 12 12.08 5.77 -6.32
N HIS A 13 12.18 5.16 -7.51
CA HIS A 13 13.35 4.39 -7.90
C HIS A 13 14.67 5.13 -7.58
N PRO A 14 15.72 4.48 -7.06
CA PRO A 14 15.90 3.04 -6.85
C PRO A 14 15.26 2.47 -5.57
N LEU A 15 14.51 3.26 -4.79
CA LEU A 15 13.79 2.73 -3.63
C LEU A 15 12.61 1.86 -4.07
N ARG A 16 12.32 0.80 -3.28
CA ARG A 16 11.26 -0.15 -3.53
C ARG A 16 10.09 -0.03 -2.55
N GLY A 17 8.98 -0.69 -2.87
CA GLY A 17 7.80 -0.83 -2.01
C GLY A 17 6.66 0.12 -2.39
N GLY A 18 5.50 -0.08 -1.76
CA GLY A 18 4.23 0.52 -2.14
C GLY A 18 4.23 2.05 -2.25
N LEU A 19 5.04 2.76 -1.44
CA LEU A 19 5.15 4.21 -1.53
C LEU A 19 5.86 4.65 -2.82
N ALA A 20 6.95 3.96 -3.20
CA ALA A 20 7.69 4.27 -4.42
C ALA A 20 6.84 3.98 -5.66
N THR A 21 6.23 2.80 -5.70
CA THR A 21 5.30 2.38 -6.77
C THR A 21 4.13 3.35 -6.93
N PHE A 22 3.52 3.78 -5.82
CA PHE A 22 2.44 4.77 -5.84
C PHE A 22 2.91 6.12 -6.41
N ASN A 23 4.03 6.64 -5.94
CA ASN A 23 4.54 7.93 -6.39
C ASN A 23 4.92 7.93 -7.87
N GLN A 24 5.50 6.84 -8.35
CA GLN A 24 5.81 6.64 -9.77
C GLN A 24 4.54 6.59 -10.62
N ARG A 25 3.51 5.85 -10.16
CA ARG A 25 2.24 5.80 -10.88
C ARG A 25 1.50 7.14 -10.87
N LEU A 26 1.55 7.89 -9.77
CA LEU A 26 0.99 9.24 -9.68
C LEU A 26 1.71 10.20 -10.65
N CYS A 27 3.04 10.19 -10.68
CA CYS A 27 3.84 10.98 -11.60
C CYS A 27 3.48 10.66 -13.06
N LYS A 28 3.38 9.36 -13.40
CA LYS A 28 2.92 8.93 -14.71
C LYS A 28 1.54 9.45 -15.03
N GLN A 29 0.57 9.43 -14.10
CA GLN A 29 -0.78 9.93 -14.35
C GLN A 29 -0.77 11.43 -14.66
N PHE A 30 0.02 12.23 -13.94
CA PHE A 30 0.19 13.65 -14.29
C PHE A 30 0.72 13.83 -15.70
N ASN A 31 1.72 13.05 -16.11
CA ASN A 31 2.28 13.11 -17.46
C ASN A 31 1.26 12.66 -18.52
N ASP A 32 0.50 11.58 -18.27
CA ASP A 32 -0.56 11.07 -19.16
C ASP A 32 -1.69 12.11 -19.36
N GLU A 33 -1.94 12.99 -18.36
CA GLU A 33 -2.92 14.08 -18.41
C GLU A 33 -2.33 15.39 -18.98
N GLY A 34 -1.11 15.37 -19.51
CA GLY A 34 -0.49 16.49 -20.19
C GLY A 34 0.19 17.51 -19.26
N HIS A 35 0.52 17.14 -18.04
CA HIS A 35 1.34 17.92 -17.13
C HIS A 35 2.82 17.51 -17.22
N GLU A 36 3.75 18.34 -16.74
CA GLU A 36 5.17 18.01 -16.58
C GLU A 36 5.41 17.55 -15.14
N CYS A 37 5.59 16.24 -14.91
CA CYS A 37 5.80 15.72 -13.57
C CYS A 37 7.16 15.03 -13.42
N SER A 38 7.84 15.32 -12.31
CA SER A 38 9.08 14.66 -11.88
C SER A 38 9.03 14.25 -10.41
N ILE A 39 9.89 13.29 -10.03
CA ILE A 39 9.96 12.79 -8.64
C ILE A 39 11.29 13.22 -8.01
N TYR A 40 11.22 13.83 -6.82
CA TYR A 40 12.36 14.08 -5.96
C TYR A 40 12.38 13.04 -4.84
N SER A 41 13.20 12.01 -5.06
CA SER A 41 13.32 10.85 -4.20
C SER A 41 14.50 10.97 -3.22
N PHE A 42 14.60 9.98 -2.34
CA PHE A 42 15.65 9.92 -1.33
C PHE A 42 16.90 9.21 -1.87
N SER A 43 18.07 9.85 -1.70
CA SER A 43 19.36 9.18 -1.77
C SER A 43 19.63 8.35 -0.51
N LEU A 44 19.07 8.79 0.64
CA LEU A 44 19.02 8.03 1.88
C LEU A 44 17.65 8.25 2.53
N GLN A 45 16.78 7.23 2.49
CA GLN A 45 15.46 7.29 3.14
C GLN A 45 15.56 6.91 4.61
N TYR A 46 16.14 5.76 4.92
CA TYR A 46 16.39 5.29 6.28
C TYR A 46 17.85 4.91 6.46
N PRO A 47 18.47 5.25 7.59
CA PRO A 47 19.72 4.60 8.02
C PRO A 47 19.53 3.09 8.05
N SER A 48 20.56 2.32 7.69
CA SER A 48 20.48 0.86 7.55
C SER A 48 19.96 0.15 8.81
N PHE A 49 20.33 0.64 9.99
CA PHE A 49 19.91 0.08 11.28
C PHE A 49 18.42 0.35 11.61
N MET A 50 17.76 1.25 10.90
CA MET A 50 16.33 1.57 11.08
C MET A 50 15.42 0.88 10.07
N PHE A 51 16.00 0.25 9.04
CA PHE A 51 15.23 -0.42 8.02
C PHE A 51 15.01 -1.89 8.41
N PRO A 52 13.76 -2.35 8.59
CA PRO A 52 13.46 -3.69 9.08
C PRO A 52 13.62 -4.80 8.04
N GLY A 53 13.69 -4.47 6.74
CA GLY A 53 13.82 -5.43 5.64
C GLY A 53 15.27 -5.68 5.23
N THR A 54 15.48 -6.61 4.29
CA THR A 54 16.82 -6.99 3.76
C THR A 54 17.48 -5.88 2.97
N THR A 55 16.71 -5.17 2.13
CA THR A 55 17.17 -4.01 1.37
C THR A 55 16.02 -3.05 1.07
N GLN A 56 16.30 -1.77 0.99
CA GLN A 56 15.32 -0.76 0.58
C GLN A 56 15.42 -0.42 -0.93
N TYR A 57 16.28 -1.11 -1.67
CA TYR A 57 16.53 -0.83 -3.09
C TYR A 57 15.90 -1.89 -3.99
N SER A 58 15.39 -1.43 -5.15
CA SER A 58 14.86 -2.27 -6.22
C SER A 58 15.99 -2.93 -7.00
N THR A 59 15.74 -4.13 -7.50
CA THR A 59 16.58 -4.83 -8.49
C THR A 59 16.11 -4.59 -9.93
N GLU A 60 14.96 -3.92 -10.10
CA GLU A 60 14.40 -3.63 -11.42
C GLU A 60 15.03 -2.35 -12.02
N PRO A 61 15.05 -2.23 -13.36
CA PRO A 61 15.56 -1.03 -14.01
C PRO A 61 14.69 0.19 -13.71
N PRO A 62 15.25 1.42 -13.82
CA PRO A 62 14.47 2.64 -13.64
C PRO A 62 13.35 2.74 -14.69
N PRO A 63 12.18 3.31 -14.33
CA PRO A 63 11.16 3.68 -15.30
C PRO A 63 11.74 4.63 -16.36
N GLN A 64 11.44 4.37 -17.64
CA GLN A 64 12.01 5.17 -18.75
C GLN A 64 11.17 6.41 -19.10
N ASP A 65 9.93 6.47 -18.61
CA ASP A 65 8.92 7.46 -18.99
C ASP A 65 8.75 8.59 -17.95
N MET A 66 9.69 8.71 -17.00
CA MET A 66 9.64 9.75 -15.96
C MET A 66 11.02 10.14 -15.42
N GLU A 67 11.14 11.37 -14.95
CA GLU A 67 12.34 11.87 -14.32
C GLU A 67 12.31 11.64 -12.80
N ILE A 68 13.32 10.94 -12.29
CA ILE A 68 13.46 10.66 -10.85
C ILE A 68 14.83 11.13 -10.37
N TYR A 69 14.83 12.08 -9.44
CA TYR A 69 16.04 12.66 -8.83
C TYR A 69 16.23 12.14 -7.41
N SER A 70 17.16 11.22 -7.18
CA SER A 70 17.48 10.67 -5.85
C SER A 70 18.45 11.59 -5.10
N VAL A 71 17.94 12.69 -4.55
CA VAL A 71 18.74 13.80 -4.01
C VAL A 71 18.50 14.09 -2.53
N ILE A 72 17.45 13.57 -1.91
CA ILE A 72 17.08 13.88 -0.53
C ILE A 72 17.76 12.91 0.43
N ASN A 73 18.54 13.43 1.38
CA ASN A 73 19.07 12.68 2.51
C ASN A 73 18.23 12.99 3.77
N SER A 74 17.51 12.01 4.29
CA SER A 74 16.53 12.20 5.38
C SER A 74 17.11 12.69 6.71
N ILE A 75 18.42 12.54 6.92
CA ILE A 75 19.11 12.87 8.18
C ILE A 75 20.15 13.99 8.04
N HIS A 76 20.28 14.64 6.87
CA HIS A 76 21.33 15.63 6.63
C HIS A 76 20.74 17.05 6.45
N PRO A 77 20.74 17.93 7.46
CA PRO A 77 20.09 19.25 7.41
C PRO A 77 20.60 20.19 6.29
N LEU A 78 21.90 20.20 5.98
CA LEU A 78 22.43 20.99 4.89
C LEU A 78 21.89 20.56 3.53
N ASN A 79 21.70 19.24 3.33
CA ASN A 79 21.07 18.71 2.13
C ASN A 79 19.60 19.20 1.99
N TRP A 80 18.83 19.24 3.07
CA TRP A 80 17.46 19.75 3.03
C TRP A 80 17.40 21.20 2.56
N TRP A 81 18.36 21.99 3.04
CA TRP A 81 18.48 23.40 2.65
C TRP A 81 18.86 23.53 1.15
N GLN A 82 19.81 22.74 0.66
CA GLN A 82 20.22 22.69 -0.75
C GLN A 82 19.06 22.29 -1.65
N VAL A 83 18.45 21.12 -1.41
CA VAL A 83 17.31 20.61 -2.20
C VAL A 83 16.14 21.61 -2.19
N GLY A 84 15.85 22.22 -1.04
CA GLY A 84 14.80 23.23 -0.95
C GLY A 84 15.12 24.50 -1.76
N ASN A 85 16.38 24.91 -1.89
CA ASN A 85 16.78 26.03 -2.75
C ASN A 85 16.70 25.65 -4.23
N ASP A 86 17.07 24.44 -4.60
CA ASP A 86 17.01 23.97 -5.98
C ASP A 86 15.57 23.90 -6.45
N LEU A 87 14.67 23.29 -5.66
CA LEU A 87 13.23 23.28 -5.93
C LEU A 87 12.61 24.69 -5.95
N ARG A 88 13.10 25.60 -5.12
CA ARG A 88 12.70 27.02 -5.18
C ARG A 88 13.03 27.67 -6.53
N ARG A 89 14.18 27.31 -7.14
CA ARG A 89 14.63 27.81 -8.47
C ARG A 89 13.85 27.13 -9.60
N VAL A 90 13.62 25.80 -9.50
CA VAL A 90 12.77 25.02 -10.43
C VAL A 90 11.36 25.62 -10.52
N LYS A 91 10.87 26.17 -9.41
CA LYS A 91 9.61 26.92 -9.31
C LYS A 91 8.40 26.12 -9.86
N PRO A 92 8.16 24.86 -9.40
CA PRO A 92 7.00 24.11 -9.83
C PRO A 92 5.69 24.82 -9.42
N ASP A 93 4.63 24.61 -10.18
CA ASP A 93 3.29 25.11 -9.82
C ASP A 93 2.75 24.40 -8.59
N VAL A 94 2.95 23.07 -8.55
CA VAL A 94 2.47 22.22 -7.47
C VAL A 94 3.60 21.29 -6.99
N ILE A 95 3.74 21.19 -5.68
CA ILE A 95 4.47 20.10 -5.03
C ILE A 95 3.47 19.19 -4.35
N VAL A 96 3.49 17.91 -4.71
CA VAL A 96 2.80 16.84 -4.00
C VAL A 96 3.81 16.13 -3.12
N VAL A 97 3.68 16.25 -1.80
CA VAL A 97 4.62 15.62 -0.86
C VAL A 97 3.97 14.45 -0.15
N ARG A 98 4.63 13.30 -0.15
CA ARG A 98 4.18 12.11 0.57
C ARG A 98 4.62 12.17 2.03
N TYR A 99 3.68 11.94 2.96
CA TYR A 99 3.96 11.91 4.40
C TYR A 99 3.40 10.64 5.04
N TRP A 100 4.29 9.81 5.58
CA TRP A 100 3.96 8.50 6.15
C TRP A 100 4.54 8.23 7.54
N LEU A 101 5.51 9.05 7.98
CA LEU A 101 6.20 8.85 9.26
C LEU A 101 6.70 10.20 9.81
N PRO A 102 6.49 10.50 11.12
CA PRO A 102 6.94 11.74 11.75
C PRO A 102 8.44 12.03 11.58
N LEU A 103 9.29 11.01 11.57
CA LEU A 103 10.74 11.14 11.36
C LEU A 103 11.10 11.92 10.08
N MET A 104 10.25 11.87 9.04
CA MET A 104 10.46 12.61 7.80
C MET A 104 10.10 14.10 7.93
N GLY A 105 9.39 14.47 8.99
CA GLY A 105 8.87 15.82 9.21
C GLY A 105 9.93 16.91 9.17
N PRO A 106 11.07 16.82 9.86
CA PRO A 106 12.13 17.81 9.82
C PRO A 106 12.72 18.04 8.42
N ALA A 107 13.02 16.97 7.70
CA ALA A 107 13.58 17.03 6.35
C ALA A 107 12.58 17.66 5.37
N LEU A 108 11.41 17.07 5.23
CA LEU A 108 10.36 17.54 4.33
C LEU A 108 9.90 18.94 4.67
N GLY A 109 9.61 19.22 5.95
CA GLY A 109 9.17 20.54 6.39
C GLY A 109 10.21 21.65 6.14
N THR A 110 11.51 21.36 6.23
CA THR A 110 12.58 22.33 5.92
C THR A 110 12.66 22.59 4.42
N ILE A 111 12.64 21.55 3.59
CA ILE A 111 12.62 21.65 2.13
C ILE A 111 11.45 22.54 1.69
N LEU A 112 10.23 22.23 2.14
CA LEU A 112 9.01 22.94 1.76
C LEU A 112 9.02 24.42 2.17
N ARG A 113 9.52 24.74 3.38
CA ARG A 113 9.66 26.15 3.82
C ARG A 113 10.63 26.94 2.94
N ARG A 114 11.67 26.28 2.42
CA ARG A 114 12.60 26.93 1.47
C ARG A 114 11.92 27.18 0.13
N VAL A 115 11.18 26.19 -0.39
CA VAL A 115 10.41 26.32 -1.64
C VAL A 115 9.39 27.46 -1.55
N LYS A 116 8.62 27.54 -0.48
CA LYS A 116 7.56 28.57 -0.30
C LYS A 116 8.08 30.02 -0.32
N LYS A 117 9.39 30.23 -0.20
CA LYS A 117 9.99 31.55 -0.41
C LYS A 117 9.87 32.06 -1.84
N ASN A 118 9.55 31.20 -2.83
CA ASN A 118 9.28 31.62 -4.21
C ASN A 118 7.88 32.26 -4.38
N LYS A 119 6.97 32.15 -3.40
CA LYS A 119 5.61 32.70 -3.38
C LYS A 119 4.76 32.28 -4.58
N HIS A 120 5.06 31.13 -5.19
CA HIS A 120 4.40 30.58 -6.37
C HIS A 120 3.88 29.18 -6.13
N THR A 121 4.74 28.31 -5.65
CA THR A 121 4.48 26.87 -5.52
C THR A 121 3.43 26.58 -4.46
N ARG A 122 2.36 25.87 -4.84
CA ARG A 122 1.37 25.31 -3.91
C ARG A 122 1.85 23.95 -3.42
N VAL A 123 1.75 23.71 -2.12
CA VAL A 123 2.23 22.47 -1.48
C VAL A 123 1.05 21.67 -0.96
N ILE A 124 0.85 20.47 -1.52
CA ILE A 124 -0.22 19.55 -1.15
C ILE A 124 0.39 18.28 -0.59
N ALA A 125 0.00 17.91 0.63
CA ALA A 125 0.50 16.70 1.27
C ALA A 125 -0.50 15.54 1.09
N ILE A 126 -0.02 14.41 0.56
CA ILE A 126 -0.73 13.14 0.68
C ILE A 126 -0.26 12.48 1.96
N THR A 127 -1.17 12.31 2.92
CA THR A 127 -0.87 11.78 4.24
C THR A 127 -1.36 10.35 4.38
N ASP A 128 -0.43 9.42 4.67
CA ASP A 128 -0.73 8.01 4.92
C ASP A 128 -1.02 7.73 6.38
N ASN A 129 -0.21 8.33 7.27
CA ASN A 129 -0.37 8.24 8.71
C ASN A 129 0.05 9.58 9.35
N ILE A 130 -0.82 10.15 10.16
CA ILE A 130 -0.52 11.35 10.96
C ILE A 130 -0.04 10.95 12.35
N ILE A 131 -0.74 10.00 12.96
CA ILE A 131 -0.39 9.42 14.26
C ILE A 131 0.21 8.04 14.00
N PRO A 132 1.50 7.82 14.31
CA PRO A 132 2.13 6.53 14.09
C PRO A 132 1.56 5.46 15.02
N HIS A 133 1.60 4.20 14.58
CA HIS A 133 1.17 3.05 15.40
C HIS A 133 2.06 2.88 16.63
N GLU A 134 3.37 3.15 16.48
CA GLU A 134 4.36 3.17 17.56
C GLU A 134 4.75 4.63 17.83
N LYS A 135 4.33 5.15 18.97
CA LYS A 135 4.61 6.53 19.39
C LYS A 135 6.04 6.66 19.89
N ARG A 136 6.75 7.69 19.43
CA ARG A 136 8.11 8.05 19.85
C ARG A 136 8.17 9.49 20.35
N PRO A 137 9.11 9.81 21.26
CA PRO A 137 9.34 11.20 21.66
C PRO A 137 9.63 12.07 20.45
N GLY A 138 8.97 13.23 20.35
CA GLY A 138 9.16 14.17 19.24
C GLY A 138 8.18 14.02 18.08
N ASP A 139 7.46 12.91 17.93
CA ASP A 139 6.54 12.67 16.80
C ASP A 139 5.54 13.80 16.60
N ILE A 140 4.93 14.30 17.68
CA ILE A 140 3.97 15.41 17.61
C ILE A 140 4.62 16.69 17.08
N ALA A 141 5.82 17.02 17.56
CA ALA A 141 6.54 18.22 17.13
C ALA A 141 6.95 18.13 15.65
N PHE A 142 7.45 16.98 15.21
CA PHE A 142 7.85 16.73 13.82
C PHE A 142 6.65 16.77 12.88
N THR A 143 5.54 16.15 13.27
CA THR A 143 4.28 16.19 12.51
C THR A 143 3.77 17.62 12.36
N ARG A 144 3.69 18.40 13.46
CA ARG A 144 3.28 19.81 13.40
C ARG A 144 4.23 20.65 12.53
N TYR A 145 5.54 20.41 12.67
CA TYR A 145 6.54 21.12 11.88
C TYR A 145 6.33 20.88 10.39
N PHE A 146 6.04 19.65 9.97
CA PHE A 146 5.72 19.31 8.59
C PHE A 146 4.39 19.93 8.15
N LEU A 147 3.29 19.68 8.85
CA LEU A 147 1.96 20.14 8.47
C LEU A 147 1.88 21.67 8.31
N ASN A 148 2.58 22.42 9.15
CA ASN A 148 2.66 23.87 9.04
C ASN A 148 3.30 24.36 7.72
N SER A 149 4.02 23.53 7.00
CA SER A 149 4.65 23.87 5.71
C SER A 149 3.79 23.58 4.48
N CYS A 150 2.67 22.87 4.64
CA CYS A 150 1.76 22.50 3.57
C CYS A 150 0.59 23.52 3.43
N ASP A 151 -0.01 23.62 2.24
CA ASP A 151 -1.14 24.49 1.95
C ASP A 151 -2.47 23.73 1.98
N ALA A 152 -2.47 22.45 1.59
CA ALA A 152 -3.62 21.57 1.59
C ALA A 152 -3.23 20.11 1.78
N TYR A 153 -4.22 19.24 1.99
CA TYR A 153 -3.99 17.83 2.31
C TYR A 153 -4.93 16.92 1.53
N ILE A 154 -4.40 15.76 1.14
CA ILE A 154 -5.16 14.59 0.71
C ILE A 154 -5.00 13.50 1.76
N THR A 155 -6.09 12.88 2.15
CA THR A 155 -6.11 11.66 2.96
C THR A 155 -6.82 10.55 2.19
N MET A 156 -6.47 9.28 2.45
CA MET A 156 -7.07 8.15 1.74
C MET A 156 -7.97 7.30 2.64
N SER A 157 -8.22 7.76 3.87
CA SER A 157 -9.19 7.15 4.80
C SER A 157 -9.75 8.17 5.77
N GLU A 158 -10.95 7.91 6.27
CA GLU A 158 -11.61 8.72 7.28
C GLU A 158 -10.78 8.82 8.57
N LYS A 159 -10.16 7.71 8.98
CA LYS A 159 -9.30 7.70 10.16
C LYS A 159 -8.15 8.69 10.03
N VAL A 160 -7.46 8.72 8.90
CA VAL A 160 -6.34 9.66 8.67
C VAL A 160 -6.86 11.10 8.60
N MET A 161 -8.06 11.33 8.04
CA MET A 161 -8.70 12.65 8.05
C MET A 161 -8.97 13.11 9.50
N ASN A 162 -9.54 12.25 10.31
CA ASN A 162 -9.82 12.54 11.73
C ASN A 162 -8.54 12.80 12.52
N ASP A 163 -7.47 12.02 12.27
CA ASP A 163 -6.16 12.23 12.87
C ASP A 163 -5.55 13.57 12.41
N LEU A 164 -5.64 13.91 11.12
CA LEU A 164 -5.18 15.19 10.59
C LEU A 164 -5.87 16.37 11.28
N ARG A 165 -7.18 16.30 11.46
CA ARG A 165 -7.99 17.39 12.07
C ARG A 165 -7.68 17.62 13.55
N GLN A 166 -7.00 16.71 14.23
CA GLN A 166 -6.44 16.96 15.57
C GLN A 166 -5.24 17.93 15.54
N PHE A 167 -4.52 18.01 14.42
CA PHE A 167 -3.33 18.85 14.27
C PHE A 167 -3.59 20.11 13.43
N GLU A 168 -4.42 20.01 12.38
CA GLU A 168 -4.69 21.08 11.43
C GLU A 168 -6.20 21.16 11.15
N LYS A 169 -6.85 22.23 11.65
CA LYS A 169 -8.31 22.37 11.61
C LYS A 169 -8.83 23.18 10.41
N ASN A 170 -8.00 24.08 9.87
CA ASN A 170 -8.45 25.16 9.02
C ASN A 170 -8.08 25.00 7.54
N LYS A 171 -6.90 24.42 7.25
CA LYS A 171 -6.45 24.29 5.87
C LYS A 171 -7.32 23.31 5.08
N PRO A 172 -7.46 23.51 3.76
CA PRO A 172 -8.20 22.60 2.90
C PRO A 172 -7.68 21.17 3.01
N ALA A 173 -8.59 20.22 3.09
CA ALA A 173 -8.28 18.81 3.06
C ALA A 173 -9.42 18.04 2.42
N GLN A 174 -9.07 17.08 1.56
CA GLN A 174 -10.01 16.22 0.85
C GLN A 174 -9.68 14.76 1.09
N GLN A 175 -10.71 13.95 1.32
CA GLN A 175 -10.58 12.50 1.33
C GLN A 175 -10.80 11.97 -0.08
N VAL A 176 -9.85 11.17 -0.58
CA VAL A 176 -9.91 10.49 -1.88
C VAL A 176 -9.68 9.00 -1.65
N LEU A 177 -10.41 8.15 -2.33
CA LEU A 177 -10.15 6.71 -2.28
C LEU A 177 -8.76 6.41 -2.85
N HIS A 178 -8.06 5.45 -2.24
CA HIS A 178 -6.75 5.04 -2.73
C HIS A 178 -6.88 4.47 -4.15
N PRO A 179 -6.23 5.06 -5.17
CA PRO A 179 -6.34 4.57 -6.53
C PRO A 179 -5.85 3.14 -6.71
N LEU A 180 -6.25 2.49 -7.79
CA LEU A 180 -5.81 1.14 -8.12
C LEU A 180 -4.31 1.10 -8.38
N TYR A 181 -3.69 0.00 -8.01
CA TYR A 181 -2.34 -0.32 -8.44
C TYR A 181 -2.40 -1.02 -9.81
N ASP A 182 -2.48 -0.25 -10.88
CA ASP A 182 -2.55 -0.73 -12.28
C ASP A 182 -1.17 -0.86 -12.95
N ASN A 183 -0.10 -0.55 -12.24
CA ASN A 183 1.28 -0.56 -12.71
C ASN A 183 2.05 -1.88 -12.43
N PHE A 184 1.38 -2.91 -11.90
CA PHE A 184 1.94 -4.26 -11.74
C PHE A 184 1.75 -5.17 -12.96
N GLY A 185 1.45 -4.56 -14.11
CA GLY A 185 1.22 -5.26 -15.39
C GLY A 185 -0.22 -5.72 -15.58
N ALA A 186 -0.51 -6.17 -16.81
CA ALA A 186 -1.81 -6.71 -17.16
C ALA A 186 -2.07 -8.04 -16.45
N PRO A 187 -3.33 -8.34 -16.06
CA PRO A 187 -3.71 -9.64 -15.55
C PRO A 187 -3.33 -10.77 -16.52
N VAL A 188 -2.89 -11.88 -15.99
CA VAL A 188 -2.65 -13.13 -16.75
C VAL A 188 -3.73 -14.16 -16.37
N SER A 189 -3.85 -15.24 -17.15
CA SER A 189 -4.79 -16.32 -16.80
C SER A 189 -4.38 -17.00 -15.47
N LYS A 190 -5.37 -17.52 -14.76
CA LYS A 190 -5.14 -18.28 -13.51
C LYS A 190 -4.23 -19.49 -13.76
N GLU A 191 -4.40 -20.14 -14.91
CA GLU A 191 -3.59 -21.29 -15.33
C GLU A 191 -2.12 -20.89 -15.56
N GLU A 192 -1.87 -19.82 -16.30
CA GLU A 192 -0.51 -19.29 -16.54
C GLU A 192 0.16 -18.92 -15.21
N ALA A 193 -0.54 -18.19 -14.34
CA ALA A 193 -0.03 -17.76 -13.04
C ALA A 193 0.34 -18.96 -12.16
N ARG A 194 -0.53 -19.97 -12.07
CA ARG A 194 -0.29 -21.19 -11.29
C ARG A 194 0.88 -22.00 -11.84
N LYS A 195 0.95 -22.16 -13.15
CA LYS A 195 2.09 -22.82 -13.81
C LYS A 195 3.42 -22.12 -13.50
N LYS A 196 3.44 -20.78 -13.58
CA LYS A 196 4.63 -19.96 -13.26
C LYS A 196 5.08 -20.15 -11.81
N LEU A 197 4.15 -20.29 -10.88
CA LEU A 197 4.43 -20.45 -9.44
C LEU A 197 4.62 -21.91 -8.99
N GLY A 198 4.42 -22.89 -9.89
CA GLY A 198 4.48 -24.33 -9.57
C GLY A 198 3.28 -24.78 -8.71
N ILE A 199 2.12 -24.19 -8.88
CA ILE A 199 0.88 -24.48 -8.15
C ILE A 199 -0.03 -25.35 -9.04
N ASP A 200 -0.68 -26.36 -8.45
CA ASP A 200 -1.67 -27.17 -9.15
C ASP A 200 -2.82 -26.29 -9.66
N VAL A 201 -3.15 -26.42 -10.95
CA VAL A 201 -4.18 -25.64 -11.62
C VAL A 201 -5.56 -25.81 -11.03
N ASN A 202 -5.85 -26.95 -10.40
CA ASN A 202 -7.13 -27.29 -9.78
C ASN A 202 -7.20 -26.99 -8.29
N ALA A 203 -6.11 -26.55 -7.66
CA ALA A 203 -6.08 -26.25 -6.24
C ALA A 203 -6.98 -25.05 -5.90
N LYS A 204 -7.60 -25.08 -4.71
CA LYS A 204 -8.29 -23.94 -4.11
C LYS A 204 -7.26 -23.10 -3.36
N ILE A 205 -7.01 -21.87 -3.80
CA ILE A 205 -5.94 -21.02 -3.27
C ILE A 205 -6.49 -19.73 -2.68
N VAL A 206 -6.25 -19.51 -1.40
CA VAL A 206 -6.41 -18.20 -0.76
C VAL A 206 -5.03 -17.56 -0.58
N LEU A 207 -4.94 -16.25 -0.78
CA LEU A 207 -3.68 -15.51 -0.79
C LEU A 207 -3.60 -14.53 0.38
N PHE A 208 -2.54 -14.63 1.17
CA PHE A 208 -2.03 -13.54 2.02
C PHE A 208 -0.88 -12.86 1.29
N PHE A 209 -0.96 -11.53 1.08
CA PHE A 209 0.02 -10.79 0.28
C PHE A 209 0.63 -9.60 1.02
N GLY A 210 1.93 -9.35 0.74
CA GLY A 210 2.69 -8.18 1.19
C GLY A 210 3.48 -8.41 2.47
N PHE A 211 4.19 -7.39 2.96
CA PHE A 211 5.07 -7.50 4.13
C PHE A 211 4.38 -8.14 5.32
N ILE A 212 5.05 -9.14 5.94
CA ILE A 212 4.51 -9.88 7.08
C ILE A 212 4.86 -9.10 8.35
N ARG A 213 3.81 -8.62 9.04
CA ARG A 213 3.88 -7.88 10.31
C ARG A 213 2.72 -8.31 11.22
N ASN A 214 2.93 -8.24 12.52
CA ASN A 214 1.95 -8.68 13.54
C ASN A 214 0.54 -8.10 13.32
N TYR A 215 0.44 -6.79 13.02
CA TYR A 215 -0.86 -6.16 12.81
C TYR A 215 -1.64 -6.73 11.61
N LYS A 216 -0.98 -7.40 10.67
CA LYS A 216 -1.61 -8.05 9.50
C LYS A 216 -2.20 -9.43 9.81
N GLY A 217 -1.96 -9.98 11.00
CA GLY A 217 -2.69 -11.13 11.52
C GLY A 217 -2.44 -12.45 10.79
N LEU A 218 -1.25 -12.66 10.19
CA LEU A 218 -0.93 -13.95 9.56
C LEU A 218 -1.09 -15.10 10.56
N ASP A 219 -0.74 -14.92 11.81
CA ASP A 219 -0.88 -15.91 12.88
C ASP A 219 -2.37 -16.29 13.13
N ILE A 220 -3.32 -15.33 13.06
CA ILE A 220 -4.75 -15.62 13.13
C ILE A 220 -5.18 -16.49 11.94
N LEU A 221 -4.67 -16.14 10.74
CA LEU A 221 -4.97 -16.91 9.53
C LEU A 221 -4.41 -18.33 9.57
N LEU A 222 -3.23 -18.53 10.14
CA LEU A 222 -2.65 -19.86 10.33
C LEU A 222 -3.53 -20.74 11.23
N GLU A 223 -4.05 -20.20 12.35
CA GLU A 223 -5.03 -20.92 13.20
C GLU A 223 -6.34 -21.19 12.44
N ALA A 224 -6.82 -20.24 11.63
CA ALA A 224 -7.99 -20.43 10.79
C ALA A 224 -7.76 -21.56 9.76
N MET A 225 -6.60 -21.63 9.14
CA MET A 225 -6.25 -22.70 8.20
C MET A 225 -6.21 -24.08 8.85
N LYS A 226 -5.86 -24.16 10.15
CA LYS A 226 -6.01 -25.43 10.91
C LYS A 226 -7.47 -25.86 10.98
N LEU A 227 -8.38 -24.95 11.31
CA LEU A 227 -9.82 -25.25 11.35
C LEU A 227 -10.37 -25.64 9.97
N VAL A 228 -9.93 -24.94 8.92
CA VAL A 228 -10.29 -25.27 7.53
C VAL A 228 -9.81 -26.66 7.14
N LYS A 229 -8.58 -27.03 7.51
CA LYS A 229 -8.02 -28.35 7.27
C LYS A 229 -8.81 -29.44 7.99
N ASP A 230 -9.11 -29.25 9.28
CA ASP A 230 -9.83 -30.23 10.10
C ASP A 230 -11.26 -30.47 9.59
N ALA A 231 -11.92 -29.44 9.07
CA ALA A 231 -13.25 -29.55 8.49
C ALA A 231 -13.23 -30.27 7.11
N ALA A 232 -12.07 -30.33 6.45
CA ALA A 232 -11.91 -30.89 5.11
C ALA A 232 -11.64 -32.41 5.08
N ASP A 233 -11.50 -33.08 6.23
CA ASP A 233 -11.12 -34.51 6.32
C ASP A 233 -12.03 -35.48 5.49
N ASN A 234 -13.10 -34.96 4.89
CA ASN A 234 -13.98 -35.71 3.99
C ASN A 234 -14.23 -35.03 2.62
N GLN A 235 -13.42 -34.01 2.22
CA GLN A 235 -13.62 -33.30 0.96
C GLN A 235 -12.50 -33.58 -0.06
N PRO A 236 -12.85 -33.74 -1.35
CA PRO A 236 -11.86 -34.11 -2.38
C PRO A 236 -10.85 -33.01 -2.76
N GLN A 237 -11.05 -31.76 -2.31
CA GLN A 237 -10.16 -30.64 -2.63
C GLN A 237 -9.79 -29.86 -1.38
N THR A 238 -8.51 -29.91 -1.04
CA THR A 238 -7.94 -29.17 0.08
C THR A 238 -7.72 -27.69 -0.29
N ILE A 239 -8.18 -26.78 0.56
CA ILE A 239 -7.89 -25.35 0.42
C ILE A 239 -6.46 -25.10 0.90
N LYS A 240 -5.65 -24.41 0.09
CA LYS A 240 -4.28 -24.04 0.42
C LYS A 240 -4.15 -22.54 0.62
N LEU A 241 -3.30 -22.13 1.54
CA LEU A 241 -2.91 -20.74 1.76
C LEU A 241 -1.57 -20.48 1.08
N LEU A 242 -1.57 -19.56 0.11
CA LEU A 242 -0.37 -18.97 -0.44
C LEU A 242 0.01 -17.74 0.40
N VAL A 243 1.14 -17.82 1.11
CA VAL A 243 1.73 -16.68 1.83
C VAL A 243 2.81 -16.09 0.93
N ALA A 244 2.63 -14.84 0.52
CA ALA A 244 3.51 -14.18 -0.44
C ALA A 244 3.96 -12.81 0.08
N GLY A 245 5.25 -12.68 0.46
CA GLY A 245 5.86 -11.44 0.93
C GLY A 245 6.85 -11.62 2.08
N GLU A 246 7.73 -10.66 2.21
CA GLU A 246 8.89 -10.66 3.10
C GLU A 246 8.48 -10.46 4.57
N PHE A 247 9.15 -11.18 5.48
CA PHE A 247 9.04 -10.94 6.92
C PHE A 247 9.74 -9.63 7.32
N TYR A 248 9.00 -8.77 8.01
CA TYR A 248 9.53 -7.55 8.66
C TYR A 248 9.61 -7.71 10.18
N GLU A 249 9.52 -8.93 10.67
CA GLU A 249 9.67 -9.35 12.05
C GLU A 249 10.22 -10.78 12.09
N ASP A 250 10.48 -11.33 13.28
CA ASP A 250 11.05 -12.67 13.40
C ASP A 250 10.11 -13.74 12.84
N ALA A 251 10.58 -14.43 11.80
CA ALA A 251 9.86 -15.51 11.16
C ALA A 251 9.73 -16.77 12.03
N LYS A 252 10.58 -16.91 13.06
CA LYS A 252 10.67 -18.13 13.88
C LYS A 252 9.34 -18.45 14.57
N SER A 253 8.66 -17.43 15.11
CA SER A 253 7.37 -17.60 15.78
C SER A 253 6.30 -18.19 14.85
N TYR A 254 6.27 -17.76 13.60
CA TYR A 254 5.34 -18.29 12.58
C TYR A 254 5.72 -19.72 12.17
N GLN A 255 7.00 -20.03 12.03
CA GLN A 255 7.47 -21.39 11.70
C GLN A 255 7.13 -22.39 12.81
N GLU A 256 7.31 -21.99 14.08
CA GLU A 256 6.93 -22.79 15.24
C GLU A 256 5.41 -23.01 15.30
N GLN A 257 4.61 -21.96 15.02
CA GLN A 257 3.15 -22.05 14.95
C GLN A 257 2.70 -23.01 13.84
N ILE A 258 3.24 -22.92 12.64
CA ILE A 258 2.94 -23.80 11.51
C ILE A 258 3.22 -25.26 11.88
N LYS A 259 4.37 -25.52 12.52
CA LYS A 259 4.76 -26.86 12.96
C LYS A 259 3.81 -27.40 14.05
N ARG A 260 3.49 -26.57 15.04
CA ARG A 260 2.56 -26.91 16.13
C ARG A 260 1.16 -27.25 15.61
N LEU A 261 0.69 -26.50 14.61
CA LEU A 261 -0.64 -26.69 14.00
C LEU A 261 -0.69 -27.88 13.01
N GLY A 262 0.46 -28.36 12.54
CA GLY A 262 0.51 -29.48 11.58
C GLY A 262 -0.12 -29.15 10.22
N ILE A 263 0.04 -27.90 9.73
CA ILE A 263 -0.61 -27.40 8.51
C ILE A 263 0.37 -27.18 7.34
N GLN A 264 1.59 -27.71 7.41
CA GLN A 264 2.63 -27.52 6.38
C GLN A 264 2.12 -27.84 4.97
N ASP A 265 1.36 -28.92 4.82
CA ASP A 265 0.83 -29.38 3.52
C ASP A 265 -0.27 -28.45 2.96
N SER A 266 -0.87 -27.63 3.80
CA SER A 266 -1.89 -26.64 3.44
C SER A 266 -1.30 -25.27 3.09
N LEU A 267 0.06 -25.12 3.13
CA LEU A 267 0.75 -23.85 2.92
C LEU A 267 1.67 -23.88 1.72
N ILE A 268 1.71 -22.77 1.00
CA ILE A 268 2.71 -22.44 -0.02
C ILE A 268 3.37 -21.14 0.43
N LEU A 269 4.64 -21.24 0.86
CA LEU A 269 5.38 -20.11 1.40
C LEU A 269 6.31 -19.52 0.33
N LYS A 270 6.14 -18.24 0.02
CA LYS A 270 6.98 -17.42 -0.86
C LYS A 270 7.35 -16.15 -0.08
N THR A 271 8.30 -16.29 0.84
CA THR A 271 8.59 -15.29 1.88
C THR A 271 9.82 -14.41 1.58
N ASP A 272 10.26 -14.42 0.35
CA ASP A 272 11.21 -13.46 -0.19
C ASP A 272 10.49 -12.20 -0.70
N PHE A 273 11.26 -11.14 -0.98
CA PHE A 273 10.71 -9.95 -1.65
C PHE A 273 10.20 -10.33 -3.05
N ILE A 274 8.98 -9.90 -3.35
CA ILE A 274 8.36 -10.12 -4.66
C ILE A 274 8.57 -8.86 -5.51
N PRO A 275 9.31 -8.96 -6.62
CA PRO A 275 9.45 -7.85 -7.58
C PRO A 275 8.10 -7.42 -8.16
N ASP A 276 7.96 -6.13 -8.48
CA ASP A 276 6.70 -5.55 -9.02
C ASP A 276 6.22 -6.28 -10.29
N SER A 277 7.14 -6.71 -11.14
CA SER A 277 6.86 -7.50 -12.36
C SER A 277 6.24 -8.88 -12.10
N GLU A 278 6.48 -9.46 -10.92
CA GLU A 278 6.01 -10.79 -10.53
C GLU A 278 4.68 -10.77 -9.74
N VAL A 279 4.29 -9.61 -9.18
CA VAL A 279 3.08 -9.46 -8.35
C VAL A 279 1.82 -10.02 -9.01
N LYS A 280 1.65 -9.78 -10.32
CA LYS A 280 0.50 -10.26 -11.11
C LYS A 280 0.31 -11.78 -11.01
N TYR A 281 1.38 -12.56 -10.95
CA TYR A 281 1.25 -14.02 -10.90
C TYR A 281 0.67 -14.49 -9.58
N TYR A 282 1.02 -13.86 -8.46
CA TYR A 282 0.49 -14.20 -7.13
C TYR A 282 -1.00 -13.87 -7.03
N LEU A 283 -1.38 -12.67 -7.46
CA LEU A 283 -2.79 -12.25 -7.44
C LEU A 283 -3.63 -13.09 -8.40
N CYS A 284 -3.16 -13.32 -9.64
CA CYS A 284 -3.90 -14.08 -10.63
C CYS A 284 -4.00 -15.58 -10.27
N ALA A 285 -3.02 -16.16 -9.56
CA ALA A 285 -3.07 -17.56 -9.11
C ALA A 285 -4.13 -17.81 -8.02
N ALA A 286 -4.47 -16.78 -7.25
CA ALA A 286 -5.40 -16.89 -6.13
C ALA A 286 -6.87 -16.92 -6.58
N ASP A 287 -7.71 -17.56 -5.77
CA ASP A 287 -9.17 -17.49 -5.86
C ASP A 287 -9.69 -16.29 -5.06
N ALA A 288 -9.16 -16.04 -3.87
CA ALA A 288 -9.45 -14.86 -3.05
C ALA A 288 -8.20 -14.34 -2.34
N VAL A 289 -8.20 -13.04 -2.02
CA VAL A 289 -7.19 -12.39 -1.18
C VAL A 289 -7.70 -12.26 0.23
N ILE A 290 -6.89 -12.68 1.22
CA ILE A 290 -7.25 -12.56 2.65
C ILE A 290 -6.43 -11.47 3.31
N GLN A 291 -7.11 -10.57 4.03
CA GLN A 291 -6.52 -9.52 4.85
C GLN A 291 -6.99 -9.68 6.31
N PRO A 292 -6.34 -10.55 7.10
CA PRO A 292 -6.77 -10.92 8.45
C PRO A 292 -6.29 -9.91 9.50
N TYR A 293 -6.33 -8.63 9.18
CA TYR A 293 -5.66 -7.58 9.94
C TYR A 293 -6.29 -7.40 11.33
N ARG A 294 -5.45 -7.06 12.31
CA ARG A 294 -5.87 -6.62 13.64
C ARG A 294 -6.15 -5.13 13.69
N ASN A 295 -5.50 -4.39 12.81
CA ASN A 295 -5.66 -2.95 12.68
C ASN A 295 -5.34 -2.53 11.25
N ALA A 296 -6.17 -1.66 10.69
CA ALA A 296 -5.98 -1.13 9.34
C ALA A 296 -6.36 0.34 9.28
N THR A 297 -5.41 1.19 8.89
CA THR A 297 -5.67 2.59 8.50
C THR A 297 -5.97 2.67 7.02
N GLN A 298 -5.13 2.00 6.23
CA GLN A 298 -5.21 1.83 4.79
C GLN A 298 -4.62 0.47 4.44
N SER A 299 -5.01 -0.08 3.30
CA SER A 299 -4.41 -1.29 2.76
C SER A 299 -4.02 -1.09 1.30
N GLY A 300 -2.75 -1.20 0.98
CA GLY A 300 -2.27 -1.25 -0.41
C GLY A 300 -2.65 -2.55 -1.13
N VAL A 301 -3.03 -3.58 -0.37
CA VAL A 301 -3.45 -4.88 -0.93
C VAL A 301 -4.87 -4.81 -1.49
N THR A 302 -5.76 -4.02 -0.87
CA THR A 302 -7.14 -3.86 -1.34
C THR A 302 -7.22 -3.27 -2.77
N PRO A 303 -6.57 -2.12 -3.10
CA PRO A 303 -6.55 -1.62 -4.47
C PRO A 303 -5.90 -2.57 -5.46
N LEU A 304 -4.90 -3.34 -5.03
CA LEU A 304 -4.24 -4.34 -5.85
C LEU A 304 -5.20 -5.51 -6.16
N ALA A 305 -5.94 -6.01 -5.17
CA ALA A 305 -6.95 -7.03 -5.36
C ALA A 305 -8.06 -6.56 -6.31
N TYR A 306 -8.49 -5.32 -6.22
CA TYR A 306 -9.42 -4.71 -7.18
C TYR A 306 -8.85 -4.67 -8.60
N HIS A 307 -7.57 -4.28 -8.75
CA HIS A 307 -6.95 -4.24 -10.07
C HIS A 307 -6.99 -5.61 -10.76
N PHE A 308 -6.62 -6.67 -10.04
CA PHE A 308 -6.61 -8.04 -10.54
C PHE A 308 -7.98 -8.76 -10.42
N GLU A 309 -9.02 -8.02 -10.09
CA GLU A 309 -10.40 -8.53 -9.96
C GLU A 309 -10.49 -9.76 -9.03
N LYS A 310 -9.85 -9.67 -7.85
CA LYS A 310 -9.89 -10.73 -6.85
C LYS A 310 -10.85 -10.40 -5.72
N PRO A 311 -11.85 -11.26 -5.46
CA PRO A 311 -12.66 -11.15 -4.25
C PRO A 311 -11.80 -11.19 -3.00
N MET A 312 -12.28 -10.55 -1.93
CA MET A 312 -11.50 -10.40 -0.71
C MET A 312 -12.21 -10.98 0.50
N ILE A 313 -11.44 -11.55 1.44
CA ILE A 313 -11.91 -11.87 2.78
C ILE A 313 -11.15 -10.96 3.73
N VAL A 314 -11.84 -10.09 4.44
CA VAL A 314 -11.22 -9.06 5.28
C VAL A 314 -11.80 -9.09 6.69
N THR A 315 -10.99 -8.70 7.66
CA THR A 315 -11.48 -8.54 9.04
C THR A 315 -12.21 -7.21 9.21
N ASN A 316 -13.16 -7.19 10.16
CA ASN A 316 -13.96 -6.01 10.54
C ASN A 316 -13.12 -5.01 11.34
N VAL A 317 -12.05 -4.46 10.74
CA VAL A 317 -11.16 -3.51 11.38
C VAL A 317 -10.87 -2.31 10.49
N GLY A 318 -10.83 -1.12 11.10
CA GLY A 318 -10.47 0.13 10.43
C GLY A 318 -11.32 0.41 9.19
N SER A 319 -10.67 0.70 8.06
CA SER A 319 -11.36 1.01 6.80
C SER A 319 -11.70 -0.22 5.95
N LEU A 320 -11.28 -1.42 6.30
CA LEU A 320 -11.47 -2.61 5.46
C LEU A 320 -12.93 -2.91 5.13
N PRO A 321 -13.91 -2.86 6.07
CA PRO A 321 -15.31 -3.12 5.75
C PRO A 321 -15.93 -2.12 4.76
N THR A 322 -15.46 -0.87 4.80
CA THR A 322 -15.89 0.17 3.86
C THR A 322 -15.31 -0.05 2.46
N LEU A 323 -14.06 -0.53 2.40
CA LEU A 323 -13.35 -0.79 1.15
C LEU A 323 -13.78 -2.12 0.50
N VAL A 324 -14.30 -3.06 1.28
CA VAL A 324 -14.76 -4.39 0.84
C VAL A 324 -16.19 -4.60 1.29
N PRO A 325 -17.18 -4.03 0.59
CA PRO A 325 -18.60 -4.23 0.91
C PRO A 325 -18.96 -5.71 1.04
N HIS A 326 -19.44 -6.10 2.25
CA HIS A 326 -19.79 -7.48 2.59
C HIS A 326 -20.84 -8.07 1.62
N ASP A 327 -20.68 -9.36 1.27
CA ASP A 327 -21.51 -10.09 0.31
C ASP A 327 -21.60 -9.48 -1.10
N LYS A 328 -20.79 -8.44 -1.41
CA LYS A 328 -20.73 -7.83 -2.73
C LYS A 328 -19.37 -8.02 -3.38
N VAL A 329 -18.33 -7.50 -2.75
CA VAL A 329 -16.95 -7.56 -3.26
C VAL A 329 -16.16 -8.67 -2.61
N GLY A 330 -16.62 -9.12 -1.45
CA GLY A 330 -16.01 -10.16 -0.65
C GLY A 330 -16.74 -10.37 0.66
N LEU A 331 -16.07 -10.94 1.63
CA LEU A 331 -16.63 -11.24 2.95
C LEU A 331 -15.90 -10.47 4.04
N VAL A 332 -16.66 -9.92 4.97
CA VAL A 332 -16.15 -9.28 6.19
C VAL A 332 -16.40 -10.22 7.36
N CYS A 333 -15.40 -10.45 8.18
CA CYS A 333 -15.45 -11.36 9.35
C CYS A 333 -14.73 -10.73 10.55
N GLU A 334 -14.92 -11.28 11.73
CA GLU A 334 -14.18 -10.83 12.91
C GLU A 334 -12.72 -11.31 12.87
N PRO A 335 -11.76 -10.59 13.50
CA PRO A 335 -10.34 -10.94 13.52
C PRO A 335 -10.04 -12.12 14.46
N GLU A 336 -10.75 -13.22 14.24
CA GLU A 336 -10.71 -14.45 15.03
C GLU A 336 -10.61 -15.68 14.12
N PRO A 337 -9.84 -16.72 14.49
CA PRO A 337 -9.63 -17.90 13.67
C PRO A 337 -10.92 -18.56 13.18
N ALA A 338 -11.91 -18.71 14.06
CA ALA A 338 -13.18 -19.37 13.72
C ALA A 338 -14.00 -18.57 12.71
N SER A 339 -14.06 -17.24 12.86
CA SER A 339 -14.75 -16.33 11.94
C SER A 339 -14.10 -16.31 10.56
N LEU A 340 -12.75 -16.28 10.51
CA LEU A 340 -11.99 -16.39 9.27
C LEU A 340 -12.19 -17.73 8.56
N ALA A 341 -12.14 -18.85 9.30
CA ALA A 341 -12.39 -20.18 8.74
C ALA A 341 -13.80 -20.30 8.14
N ALA A 342 -14.81 -19.80 8.85
CA ALA A 342 -16.18 -19.76 8.35
C ALA A 342 -16.32 -18.91 7.07
N ALA A 343 -15.65 -17.74 7.02
CA ALA A 343 -15.64 -16.89 5.83
C ALA A 343 -14.93 -17.56 4.65
N ILE A 344 -13.84 -18.30 4.86
CA ILE A 344 -13.15 -19.06 3.82
C ILE A 344 -14.10 -20.14 3.25
N HIS A 345 -14.77 -20.92 4.09
CA HIS A 345 -15.74 -21.92 3.64
C HIS A 345 -16.87 -21.27 2.85
N ARG A 346 -17.47 -20.21 3.40
CA ARG A 346 -18.55 -19.47 2.74
C ARG A 346 -18.15 -18.91 1.38
N TYR A 347 -16.92 -18.41 1.24
CA TYR A 347 -16.40 -17.97 -0.04
C TYR A 347 -16.39 -19.08 -1.10
N PHE A 348 -15.91 -20.27 -0.75
CA PHE A 348 -15.86 -21.40 -1.69
C PHE A 348 -17.23 -22.04 -1.96
N GLU A 349 -18.22 -21.85 -1.09
CA GLU A 349 -19.61 -22.20 -1.35
C GLU A 349 -20.24 -21.27 -2.39
N LEU A 350 -20.03 -19.96 -2.26
CA LEU A 350 -20.57 -18.94 -3.17
C LEU A 350 -19.86 -18.96 -4.53
N GLY A 351 -18.53 -19.16 -4.52
CA GLY A 351 -17.68 -19.14 -5.69
C GLY A 351 -17.30 -17.74 -6.16
N GLU A 352 -16.18 -17.64 -6.91
CA GLU A 352 -15.61 -16.38 -7.40
C GLU A 352 -16.63 -15.55 -8.21
N GLN A 353 -17.42 -16.21 -9.07
CA GLN A 353 -18.37 -15.56 -9.98
C GLN A 353 -19.51 -14.81 -9.26
N TYR A 354 -19.84 -15.18 -8.03
CA TYR A 354 -20.82 -14.47 -7.22
C TYR A 354 -20.43 -13.01 -6.97
N PHE A 355 -19.13 -12.75 -6.77
CA PHE A 355 -18.60 -11.43 -6.41
C PHE A 355 -18.27 -10.56 -7.63
N MET A 356 -17.98 -11.15 -8.79
CA MET A 356 -17.42 -10.45 -9.95
C MET A 356 -18.25 -9.27 -10.45
N PRO A 357 -19.59 -9.30 -10.59
CA PRO A 357 -20.36 -8.16 -11.08
C PRO A 357 -20.25 -6.92 -10.21
N HIS A 358 -20.34 -7.12 -8.88
CA HIS A 358 -20.22 -6.03 -7.92
C HIS A 358 -18.77 -5.53 -7.80
N LEU A 359 -17.79 -6.42 -7.84
CA LEU A 359 -16.38 -6.07 -7.77
C LEU A 359 -15.98 -5.17 -8.95
N ARG A 360 -16.43 -5.48 -10.16
CA ARG A 360 -16.18 -4.64 -11.36
C ARG A 360 -16.82 -3.26 -11.26
N THR A 361 -18.00 -3.17 -10.68
CA THR A 361 -18.67 -1.89 -10.44
C THR A 361 -17.94 -1.05 -9.39
N GLU A 362 -17.57 -1.66 -8.25
CA GLU A 362 -16.83 -0.97 -7.19
C GLU A 362 -15.44 -0.50 -7.65
N LYS A 363 -14.74 -1.31 -8.46
CA LYS A 363 -13.43 -1.02 -9.03
C LYS A 363 -13.38 0.35 -9.72
N GLN A 364 -14.46 0.78 -10.38
CA GLN A 364 -14.53 2.05 -11.12
C GLN A 364 -14.37 3.29 -10.22
N LYS A 365 -14.61 3.17 -8.90
CA LYS A 365 -14.46 4.27 -7.95
C LYS A 365 -13.01 4.65 -7.65
N TYR A 366 -12.06 3.78 -8.00
CA TYR A 366 -10.65 3.90 -7.63
C TYR A 366 -9.79 4.43 -8.79
N SER A 367 -10.14 5.62 -9.31
CA SER A 367 -9.47 6.25 -10.46
C SER A 367 -8.28 7.10 -10.06
N TRP A 368 -7.17 6.98 -10.77
CA TRP A 368 -6.02 7.88 -10.66
C TRP A 368 -6.37 9.32 -11.08
N HIS A 369 -7.24 9.47 -12.08
CA HIS A 369 -7.75 10.77 -12.52
C HIS A 369 -8.42 11.53 -11.37
N ASN A 370 -9.26 10.86 -10.57
CA ASN A 370 -9.91 11.48 -9.40
C ASN A 370 -8.90 12.03 -8.38
N LEU A 371 -7.76 11.33 -8.20
CA LEU A 371 -6.71 11.80 -7.31
C LEU A 371 -5.99 13.03 -7.89
N VAL A 372 -5.65 13.00 -9.19
CA VAL A 372 -5.01 14.14 -9.88
C VAL A 372 -5.93 15.37 -9.85
N ASP A 373 -7.20 15.19 -10.18
CA ASP A 373 -8.19 16.27 -10.14
C ASP A 373 -8.33 16.88 -8.73
N ALA A 374 -8.43 16.03 -7.70
CA ALA A 374 -8.46 16.48 -6.31
C ALA A 374 -7.20 17.28 -5.90
N ILE A 375 -6.02 16.86 -6.37
CA ILE A 375 -4.77 17.59 -6.11
C ILE A 375 -4.77 18.94 -6.81
N LEU A 376 -5.21 19.00 -8.05
CA LEU A 376 -5.16 20.24 -8.85
C LEU A 376 -6.24 21.27 -8.47
N THR A 377 -7.33 20.81 -7.85
CA THR A 377 -8.43 21.68 -7.38
C THR A 377 -8.22 22.21 -5.96
N LEU A 378 -7.46 21.52 -5.11
CA LEU A 378 -7.06 22.00 -3.79
C LEU A 378 -6.02 23.11 -3.87
#